data_a852628a60a892a41a387331d8e80110
#
_entry.id   a852628a60a892a41a387331d8e80110
#
_cell.length_a   1.000
_cell.length_b   1.000
_cell.length_c   1.000
_cell.angle_alpha   90.00
_cell.angle_beta   90.00
_cell.angle_gamma   90.00
#
_symmetry.space_group_name_H-M   'P 1'
#
loop_
_entity.id
_entity.type
_entity.pdbx_description
1 polymer ?
#
loop_
_entity_poly.entity_id
_entity_poly.type
_entity_poly.pdbx_seq_one_letter_code
_entity_poly.pdbx_strand_id
1 'polypeptide(L)'
;IAIIAILAGLLLPALAKAKANATGIYCLNNQRQLLVAWKLYIDDYEDHLPPNAKHMQDPRGWINGFLTFVPNNRDNTNLLYLIGTRKQMGDRYPKLGPYTKSPGIYKCPSDKYTCMISRREMPRVRSVSMNGFIEGGLYDPTMSSTISSIHGQGWRKYDILSHIIDPSPSDLWIFADEHPDSINNGGFVLYPYNAS
;
A
#
# COMPACT_ATOMS: atom_id res chain seq x y z
N ILE A 1 -25.30 12.29 -40.39
CA ILE A 1 -24.41 12.96 -39.41
C ILE A 1 -25.16 13.25 -38.10
N ALA A 2 -26.37 13.84 -38.14
CA ALA A 2 -27.13 14.21 -36.93
C ALA A 2 -27.45 12.98 -36.03
N ILE A 3 -27.86 11.85 -36.58
CA ILE A 3 -28.20 10.63 -35.83
C ILE A 3 -26.98 10.08 -35.09
N ILE A 4 -25.81 10.08 -35.72
CA ILE A 4 -24.57 9.62 -35.10
C ILE A 4 -24.17 10.51 -33.91
N ALA A 5 -24.35 11.81 -34.05
CA ALA A 5 -24.07 12.79 -32.98
C ALA A 5 -24.98 12.57 -31.76
N ILE A 6 -26.26 12.31 -31.99
CA ILE A 6 -27.24 12.04 -30.92
C ILE A 6 -26.89 10.73 -30.21
N LEU A 7 -26.64 9.67 -30.97
CA LEU A 7 -26.25 8.36 -30.40
C LEU A 7 -24.93 8.44 -29.61
N ALA A 8 -23.92 9.11 -30.16
CA ALA A 8 -22.66 9.31 -29.47
C ALA A 8 -22.85 10.11 -28.18
N GLY A 9 -23.68 11.18 -28.21
CA GLY A 9 -23.98 11.99 -27.03
C GLY A 9 -24.64 11.22 -25.90
N LEU A 10 -25.41 10.17 -26.19
CA LEU A 10 -26.03 9.31 -25.18
C LEU A 10 -25.09 8.19 -24.71
N LEU A 11 -24.24 7.68 -25.61
CA LEU A 11 -23.34 6.55 -25.30
C LEU A 11 -22.10 6.97 -24.51
N LEU A 12 -21.51 8.14 -24.78
CA LEU A 12 -20.26 8.57 -24.15
C LEU A 12 -20.38 8.68 -22.61
N PRO A 13 -21.44 9.30 -22.02
CA PRO A 13 -21.59 9.34 -20.56
C PRO A 13 -21.77 7.94 -19.94
N ALA A 14 -22.52 7.07 -20.60
CA ALA A 14 -22.75 5.71 -20.14
C ALA A 14 -21.45 4.89 -20.13
N LEU A 15 -20.65 5.02 -21.19
CA LEU A 15 -19.34 4.35 -21.32
C LEU A 15 -18.34 4.89 -20.28
N ALA A 16 -18.33 6.19 -20.03
CA ALA A 16 -17.47 6.80 -19.00
C ALA A 16 -17.80 6.25 -17.60
N LYS A 17 -19.10 6.14 -17.26
CA LYS A 17 -19.55 5.55 -15.99
C LYS A 17 -19.21 4.06 -15.88
N ALA A 18 -19.42 3.29 -16.94
CA ALA A 18 -19.06 1.88 -16.99
C ALA A 18 -17.56 1.67 -16.79
N LYS A 19 -16.71 2.47 -17.43
CA LYS A 19 -15.26 2.44 -17.27
C LYS A 19 -14.83 2.77 -15.84
N ALA A 20 -15.43 3.79 -15.22
CA ALA A 20 -15.14 4.15 -13.83
C ALA A 20 -15.48 3.01 -12.88
N ASN A 21 -16.66 2.39 -13.03
CA ASN A 21 -17.08 1.24 -12.24
C ASN A 21 -16.13 0.04 -12.41
N ALA A 22 -15.77 -0.29 -13.66
CA ALA A 22 -14.83 -1.36 -13.95
C ALA A 22 -13.47 -1.12 -13.29
N THR A 23 -12.96 0.10 -13.31
CA THR A 23 -11.72 0.50 -12.65
C THR A 23 -11.82 0.34 -11.13
N GLY A 24 -12.95 0.74 -10.52
CA GLY A 24 -13.19 0.56 -9.09
C GLY A 24 -13.20 -0.92 -8.69
N ILE A 25 -13.88 -1.78 -9.47
CA ILE A 25 -13.88 -3.23 -9.24
C ILE A 25 -12.46 -3.79 -9.33
N TYR A 26 -11.67 -3.32 -10.28
CA TYR A 26 -10.27 -3.74 -10.43
C TYR A 26 -9.43 -3.37 -9.20
N CYS A 27 -9.57 -2.14 -8.67
CA CYS A 27 -8.87 -1.72 -7.46
C CYS A 27 -9.29 -2.58 -6.24
N LEU A 28 -10.58 -2.84 -6.07
CA LEU A 28 -11.06 -3.72 -5.00
C LEU A 28 -10.51 -5.15 -5.13
N ASN A 29 -10.43 -5.68 -6.34
CA ASN A 29 -9.86 -7.00 -6.57
C ASN A 29 -8.35 -7.05 -6.25
N ASN A 30 -7.60 -5.98 -6.56
CA ASN A 30 -6.21 -5.86 -6.19
C ASN A 30 -6.03 -5.88 -4.66
N GLN A 31 -6.83 -5.11 -3.93
CA GLN A 31 -6.80 -5.11 -2.46
C GLN A 31 -7.17 -6.47 -1.87
N ARG A 32 -8.15 -7.18 -2.46
CA ARG A 32 -8.48 -8.56 -2.06
C ARG A 32 -7.30 -9.52 -2.25
N GLN A 33 -6.56 -9.41 -3.35
CA GLN A 33 -5.37 -10.23 -3.59
C GLN A 33 -4.25 -9.91 -2.58
N LEU A 34 -4.05 -8.63 -2.25
CA LEU A 34 -3.12 -8.23 -1.19
C LEU A 34 -3.54 -8.79 0.17
N LEU A 35 -4.84 -8.76 0.48
CA LEU A 35 -5.36 -9.32 1.73
C LEU A 35 -5.18 -10.84 1.81
N VAL A 36 -5.36 -11.55 0.70
CA VAL A 36 -5.07 -13.00 0.64
C VAL A 36 -3.58 -13.25 0.90
N ALA A 37 -2.69 -12.49 0.26
CA ALA A 37 -1.25 -12.60 0.47
C ALA A 37 -0.86 -12.32 1.94
N TRP A 38 -1.51 -11.33 2.55
CA TRP A 38 -1.34 -10.96 3.96
C TRP A 38 -1.77 -12.10 4.89
N LYS A 39 -2.90 -12.76 4.61
CA LYS A 39 -3.36 -13.94 5.37
C LYS A 39 -2.42 -15.12 5.23
N LEU A 40 -1.95 -15.43 4.01
CA LEU A 40 -0.98 -16.50 3.77
C LEU A 40 0.33 -16.26 4.52
N TYR A 41 0.79 -15.01 4.60
CA TYR A 41 1.95 -14.67 5.41
C TYR A 41 1.72 -15.01 6.89
N ILE A 42 0.58 -14.63 7.45
CA ILE A 42 0.24 -14.88 8.86
C ILE A 42 0.20 -16.38 9.17
N ASP A 43 -0.39 -17.16 8.26
CA ASP A 43 -0.46 -18.61 8.41
C ASP A 43 0.94 -19.26 8.41
N ASP A 44 1.89 -18.73 7.65
CA ASP A 44 3.28 -19.20 7.58
C ASP A 44 4.15 -18.69 8.76
N TYR A 45 3.74 -17.63 9.45
CA TYR A 45 4.53 -16.97 10.50
C TYR A 45 3.86 -16.97 11.87
N GLU A 46 3.20 -18.08 12.24
CA GLU A 46 2.68 -18.32 13.61
C GLU A 46 1.83 -17.17 14.14
N ASP A 47 0.84 -16.75 13.36
CA ASP A 47 -0.09 -15.64 13.68
C ASP A 47 0.53 -14.23 13.67
N HIS A 48 1.84 -14.10 13.38
CA HIS A 48 2.49 -12.79 13.28
C HIS A 48 2.09 -12.02 12.04
N LEU A 49 1.80 -10.74 12.24
CA LEU A 49 1.43 -9.83 11.16
C LEU A 49 2.64 -9.43 10.31
N PRO A 50 2.47 -9.22 8.98
CA PRO A 50 3.57 -8.73 8.16
C PRO A 50 4.07 -7.38 8.67
N PRO A 51 5.41 -7.20 8.77
CA PRO A 51 5.98 -5.97 9.31
C PRO A 51 5.66 -4.78 8.42
N ASN A 52 5.24 -3.68 9.05
CA ASN A 52 5.19 -2.40 8.39
C ASN A 52 6.60 -1.79 8.29
N ALA A 53 6.84 -0.92 7.31
CA ALA A 53 8.14 -0.29 7.17
C ALA A 53 8.44 0.59 8.40
N LYS A 54 9.48 0.25 9.16
CA LYS A 54 9.86 0.98 10.39
C LYS A 54 10.40 2.36 10.11
N HIS A 55 11.18 2.50 9.05
CA HIS A 55 11.89 3.72 8.71
C HIS A 55 12.13 3.78 7.21
N MET A 56 12.38 4.98 6.67
CA MET A 56 12.71 5.17 5.25
C MET A 56 13.82 4.25 4.74
N GLN A 57 14.70 3.81 5.62
CA GLN A 57 15.85 2.97 5.31
C GLN A 57 15.73 1.52 5.82
N ASP A 58 14.65 1.17 6.52
CA ASP A 58 14.43 -0.21 6.97
C ASP A 58 13.73 -1.01 5.88
N PRO A 59 14.45 -1.91 5.21
CA PRO A 59 13.91 -2.69 4.10
C PRO A 59 13.18 -3.95 4.55
N ARG A 60 12.79 -4.08 5.82
CA ARG A 60 12.17 -5.28 6.39
C ARG A 60 10.64 -5.21 6.41
N GLY A 61 10.04 -4.32 5.64
CA GLY A 61 8.60 -4.14 5.57
C GLY A 61 7.88 -5.18 4.70
N TRP A 62 6.55 -5.13 4.73
CA TRP A 62 5.69 -5.89 3.82
C TRP A 62 6.00 -5.56 2.35
N ILE A 63 6.42 -4.33 2.10
CA ILE A 63 7.06 -3.82 0.89
C ILE A 63 8.30 -3.00 1.28
N ASN A 64 9.13 -2.67 0.28
CA ASN A 64 10.29 -1.81 0.44
C ASN A 64 10.17 -0.54 -0.40
N GLY A 65 11.16 0.34 -0.25
CA GLY A 65 11.29 1.58 -1.01
C GLY A 65 10.50 2.75 -0.42
N PHE A 66 10.96 3.93 -0.79
CA PHE A 66 10.39 5.20 -0.37
C PHE A 66 10.03 6.03 -1.60
N LEU A 67 8.73 6.22 -1.84
CA LEU A 67 8.24 6.97 -2.98
C LEU A 67 8.38 8.48 -2.73
N THR A 68 8.82 9.21 -3.73
CA THR A 68 8.95 10.68 -3.69
C THR A 68 8.67 11.28 -5.06
N PHE A 69 8.50 12.59 -5.11
CA PHE A 69 8.50 13.34 -6.37
C PHE A 69 9.90 13.80 -6.81
N VAL A 70 10.93 13.52 -6.02
CA VAL A 70 12.31 13.86 -6.37
C VAL A 70 12.73 13.12 -7.65
N PRO A 71 13.22 13.83 -8.68
CA PRO A 71 13.67 13.18 -9.90
C PRO A 71 14.76 12.14 -9.63
N ASN A 72 14.75 11.08 -10.42
CA ASN A 72 15.71 9.97 -10.35
C ASN A 72 15.68 9.14 -9.06
N ASN A 73 14.64 9.26 -8.23
CA ASN A 73 14.41 8.30 -7.15
C ASN A 73 13.99 6.96 -7.75
N ARG A 74 14.92 6.00 -7.78
CA ARG A 74 14.68 4.67 -8.35
C ARG A 74 13.70 3.81 -7.58
N ASP A 75 13.42 4.11 -6.32
CA ASP A 75 12.43 3.41 -5.51
C ASP A 75 11.04 3.54 -6.12
N ASN A 76 10.78 4.66 -6.81
CA ASN A 76 9.51 4.89 -7.49
C ASN A 76 9.18 3.85 -8.58
N THR A 77 10.19 3.17 -9.13
CA THR A 77 10.04 2.26 -10.28
C THR A 77 10.59 0.86 -10.04
N ASN A 78 11.10 0.57 -8.86
CA ASN A 78 11.74 -0.71 -8.55
C ASN A 78 10.72 -1.77 -8.14
N LEU A 79 10.35 -2.65 -9.07
CA LEU A 79 9.39 -3.73 -8.84
C LEU A 79 9.88 -4.78 -7.83
N LEU A 80 11.21 -4.95 -7.66
CA LEU A 80 11.74 -5.89 -6.66
C LEU A 80 11.36 -5.48 -5.23
N TYR A 81 11.07 -4.22 -4.99
CA TYR A 81 10.61 -3.74 -3.70
C TYR A 81 9.17 -4.17 -3.36
N LEU A 82 8.43 -4.70 -4.33
CA LEU A 82 7.07 -5.21 -4.16
C LEU A 82 7.03 -6.74 -4.17
N ILE A 83 7.76 -7.38 -5.11
CA ILE A 83 7.66 -8.82 -5.38
C ILE A 83 9.00 -9.56 -5.28
N GLY A 84 10.05 -8.89 -4.82
CA GLY A 84 11.37 -9.50 -4.65
C GLY A 84 11.34 -10.66 -3.64
N THR A 85 12.20 -11.62 -3.85
CA THR A 85 12.33 -12.80 -2.98
C THR A 85 13.61 -12.74 -2.15
N ARG A 86 13.68 -13.55 -1.09
CA ARG A 86 14.87 -13.68 -0.26
C ARG A 86 16.12 -14.06 -1.08
N LYS A 87 15.95 -14.88 -2.11
CA LYS A 87 17.05 -15.24 -3.03
C LYS A 87 17.62 -14.05 -3.79
N GLN A 88 16.77 -13.08 -4.15
CA GLN A 88 17.15 -11.89 -4.93
C GLN A 88 17.70 -10.75 -4.06
N MET A 89 17.20 -10.61 -2.83
CA MET A 89 17.40 -9.43 -1.99
C MET A 89 17.98 -9.74 -0.59
N GLY A 90 18.24 -11.02 -0.28
CA GLY A 90 18.62 -11.43 1.06
C GLY A 90 17.49 -11.16 2.06
N ASP A 91 17.83 -10.79 3.29
CA ASP A 91 16.84 -10.52 4.34
C ASP A 91 16.05 -9.22 4.10
N ARG A 92 16.46 -8.43 3.11
CA ARG A 92 15.82 -7.17 2.70
C ARG A 92 14.68 -7.36 1.69
N TYR A 93 14.16 -8.57 1.51
CA TYR A 93 13.05 -8.80 0.60
C TYR A 93 11.71 -8.29 1.19
N PRO A 94 10.77 -7.80 0.34
CA PRO A 94 9.43 -7.44 0.79
C PRO A 94 8.69 -8.68 1.27
N LYS A 95 8.12 -8.63 2.49
CA LYS A 95 7.59 -9.84 3.15
C LYS A 95 6.37 -10.43 2.44
N LEU A 96 5.56 -9.61 1.78
CA LEU A 96 4.44 -10.09 0.96
C LEU A 96 4.84 -10.46 -0.48
N GLY A 97 6.04 -10.12 -0.92
CA GLY A 97 6.49 -10.40 -2.29
C GLY A 97 6.35 -11.86 -2.72
N PRO A 98 6.77 -12.85 -1.91
CA PRO A 98 6.64 -14.27 -2.24
C PRO A 98 5.19 -14.74 -2.46
N TYR A 99 4.23 -14.10 -1.80
CA TYR A 99 2.80 -14.47 -1.84
C TYR A 99 2.05 -13.77 -2.97
N THR A 100 2.44 -12.57 -3.35
CA THR A 100 1.74 -11.77 -4.37
C THR A 100 2.16 -12.09 -5.78
N LYS A 101 3.44 -12.30 -6.03
CA LYS A 101 4.04 -12.64 -7.34
C LYS A 101 3.73 -11.67 -8.49
N SER A 102 2.79 -10.74 -8.32
CA SER A 102 2.34 -9.78 -9.35
C SER A 102 2.48 -8.34 -8.85
N PRO A 103 3.31 -7.51 -9.48
CA PRO A 103 3.45 -6.11 -9.05
C PRO A 103 2.22 -5.26 -9.36
N GLY A 104 1.38 -5.67 -10.32
CA GLY A 104 0.21 -4.91 -10.73
C GLY A 104 -0.86 -4.75 -9.65
N ILE A 105 -0.91 -5.65 -8.66
CA ILE A 105 -1.89 -5.57 -7.58
C ILE A 105 -1.60 -4.48 -6.56
N TYR A 106 -0.40 -3.92 -6.57
CA TYR A 106 0.02 -2.84 -5.66
C TYR A 106 -0.38 -1.45 -6.14
N LYS A 107 -1.00 -1.36 -7.33
CA LYS A 107 -1.37 -0.09 -7.94
C LYS A 107 -2.80 -0.09 -8.44
N CYS A 108 -3.56 0.92 -8.04
CA CYS A 108 -4.87 1.18 -8.62
C CYS A 108 -4.73 1.73 -10.05
N PRO A 109 -5.47 1.19 -11.03
CA PRO A 109 -5.43 1.69 -12.42
C PRO A 109 -5.86 3.15 -12.58
N SER A 110 -6.55 3.71 -11.59
CA SER A 110 -6.91 5.14 -11.54
C SER A 110 -5.73 6.03 -11.19
N ASP A 111 -4.69 5.50 -10.53
CA ASP A 111 -3.50 6.27 -10.24
C ASP A 111 -2.68 6.50 -11.52
N LYS A 112 -2.71 7.73 -12.02
CA LYS A 112 -2.00 8.17 -13.24
C LYS A 112 -0.73 8.95 -12.93
N TYR A 113 -0.36 9.06 -11.65
CA TYR A 113 0.82 9.82 -11.27
C TYR A 113 2.11 9.18 -11.76
N THR A 114 3.00 10.02 -12.25
CA THR A 114 4.28 9.66 -12.81
C THR A 114 5.42 10.25 -11.98
N CYS A 115 6.61 9.76 -12.19
CA CYS A 115 7.87 10.29 -11.67
C CYS A 115 8.87 10.44 -12.80
N MET A 116 9.84 11.35 -12.63
CA MET A 116 10.91 11.57 -13.60
C MET A 116 12.10 10.66 -13.30
N ILE A 117 12.40 9.73 -14.20
CA ILE A 117 13.60 8.89 -14.15
C ILE A 117 14.40 9.05 -15.45
N SER A 118 15.64 9.49 -15.34
CA SER A 118 16.53 9.69 -16.50
C SER A 118 15.89 10.55 -17.61
N ARG A 119 15.23 11.63 -17.21
CA ARG A 119 14.49 12.56 -18.09
C ARG A 119 13.27 11.94 -18.80
N ARG A 120 12.75 10.81 -18.30
CA ARG A 120 11.53 10.19 -18.82
C ARG A 120 10.48 10.14 -17.72
N GLU A 121 9.26 10.39 -18.09
CA GLU A 121 8.12 10.14 -17.21
C GLU A 121 7.85 8.64 -17.13
N MET A 122 7.79 8.12 -15.92
CA MET A 122 7.49 6.71 -15.63
C MET A 122 6.41 6.59 -14.58
N PRO A 123 5.50 5.61 -14.68
CA PRO A 123 4.51 5.37 -13.65
C PRO A 123 5.20 4.90 -12.36
N ARG A 124 4.71 5.37 -11.22
CA ARG A 124 5.13 4.84 -9.91
C ARG A 124 4.61 3.42 -9.72
N VAL A 125 5.34 2.62 -8.95
CA VAL A 125 5.08 1.17 -8.82
C VAL A 125 3.86 0.85 -7.95
N ARG A 126 3.43 1.74 -7.06
CA ARG A 126 2.31 1.48 -6.15
C ARG A 126 1.49 2.73 -5.83
N SER A 127 0.25 2.50 -5.40
CA SER A 127 -0.67 3.48 -4.81
C SER A 127 -1.23 3.02 -3.46
N VAL A 128 -0.90 1.80 -3.02
CA VAL A 128 -1.47 1.18 -1.82
C VAL A 128 -0.50 1.28 -0.66
N SER A 129 -1.03 1.54 0.54
CA SER A 129 -0.31 1.50 1.81
C SER A 129 -1.06 0.63 2.83
N MET A 130 -0.32 0.07 3.80
CA MET A 130 -0.88 -0.72 4.88
C MET A 130 -1.13 0.16 6.11
N ASN A 131 -2.14 -0.19 6.90
CA ASN A 131 -2.42 0.48 8.17
C ASN A 131 -1.18 0.50 9.07
N GLY A 132 -0.73 1.69 9.46
CA GLY A 132 0.50 1.90 10.22
C GLY A 132 0.47 1.36 11.64
N PHE A 133 -0.71 0.99 12.17
CA PHE A 133 -0.85 0.37 13.50
C PHE A 133 -0.77 -1.16 13.45
N ILE A 134 -0.75 -1.74 12.25
CA ILE A 134 -0.58 -3.18 12.06
C ILE A 134 0.91 -3.50 12.08
N GLU A 135 1.20 -4.51 12.80
CA GLU A 135 2.50 -5.00 13.19
C GLU A 135 3.44 -3.86 13.60
N GLY A 136 3.97 -3.95 14.79
CA GLY A 136 4.86 -2.98 15.41
C GLY A 136 6.13 -2.63 14.63
N GLY A 137 6.06 -2.65 13.30
CA GLY A 137 7.12 -2.25 12.41
C GLY A 137 7.66 -0.86 12.71
N LEU A 138 6.84 -0.03 13.29
CA LEU A 138 7.24 1.28 13.82
C LEU A 138 7.75 1.23 15.28
N TYR A 139 7.70 0.06 15.92
CA TYR A 139 8.21 -0.12 17.28
C TYR A 139 9.55 -0.84 17.26
N ASP A 140 10.61 -0.10 17.44
CA ASP A 140 11.91 -0.62 17.83
C ASP A 140 12.12 -0.28 19.30
N PRO A 141 12.16 -1.24 20.23
CA PRO A 141 12.42 -0.96 21.65
C PRO A 141 13.80 -0.35 21.90
N THR A 142 14.72 -0.46 20.93
CA THR A 142 16.04 0.19 20.98
C THR A 142 16.02 1.62 20.43
N MET A 143 14.99 2.00 19.66
CA MET A 143 14.74 3.37 19.18
C MET A 143 13.65 4.06 19.99
N SER A 144 13.79 4.03 21.26
CA SER A 144 12.79 4.30 22.29
C SER A 144 12.12 5.68 22.29
N SER A 145 12.56 6.66 21.55
CA SER A 145 12.02 8.01 21.77
C SER A 145 11.36 8.70 20.58
N THR A 146 11.75 8.35 19.35
CA THR A 146 11.34 9.17 18.20
C THR A 146 10.07 8.66 17.50
N ILE A 147 9.80 7.37 17.54
CA ILE A 147 8.67 6.77 16.83
C ILE A 147 7.44 6.64 17.72
N SER A 148 7.62 6.47 19.01
CA SER A 148 6.51 6.54 19.96
C SER A 148 5.88 7.94 20.00
N SER A 149 6.64 8.98 19.68
CA SER A 149 6.14 10.35 19.58
C SER A 149 5.31 10.64 18.31
N ILE A 150 5.57 9.94 17.20
CA ILE A 150 4.80 10.11 15.97
C ILE A 150 3.37 9.57 16.13
N HIS A 151 3.19 8.49 16.90
CA HIS A 151 1.88 7.88 17.12
C HIS A 151 1.21 8.26 18.44
N GLY A 152 1.87 9.10 19.25
CA GLY A 152 1.37 9.48 20.59
C GLY A 152 1.30 8.30 21.56
N GLN A 153 1.13 8.59 22.84
CA GLN A 153 0.82 7.58 23.85
C GLN A 153 -0.67 7.23 23.78
N GLY A 154 -0.99 5.93 23.82
CA GLY A 154 -2.38 5.47 23.92
C GLY A 154 -2.94 4.78 22.65
N TRP A 155 -2.19 4.74 21.56
CA TRP A 155 -2.64 4.00 20.35
C TRP A 155 -2.30 2.53 20.46
N ARG A 156 -3.31 1.67 20.14
CA ARG A 156 -3.08 0.21 20.05
C ARG A 156 -2.25 -0.12 18.82
N LYS A 157 -1.33 -1.05 19.00
CA LYS A 157 -0.56 -1.69 17.94
C LYS A 157 -0.84 -3.16 17.96
N TYR A 158 -0.86 -3.78 16.79
CA TYR A 158 -1.15 -5.19 16.65
C TYR A 158 0.04 -5.90 16.01
N ASP A 159 0.62 -6.85 16.74
CA ASP A 159 1.77 -7.65 16.28
C ASP A 159 1.34 -9.04 15.81
N ILE A 160 0.27 -9.57 16.39
CA ILE A 160 -0.34 -10.87 16.06
C ILE A 160 -1.83 -10.69 15.77
N LEU A 161 -2.36 -11.54 14.88
CA LEU A 161 -3.74 -11.45 14.44
C LEU A 161 -4.74 -11.64 15.60
N SER A 162 -4.46 -12.58 16.51
CA SER A 162 -5.30 -12.86 17.68
C SER A 162 -5.42 -11.68 18.66
N HIS A 163 -4.52 -10.70 18.59
CA HIS A 163 -4.61 -9.47 19.40
C HIS A 163 -5.59 -8.44 18.81
N ILE A 164 -6.08 -8.64 17.58
CA ILE A 164 -7.07 -7.76 16.96
C ILE A 164 -8.46 -8.12 17.52
N ILE A 165 -8.82 -7.50 18.63
CA ILE A 165 -10.10 -7.73 19.32
C ILE A 165 -10.97 -6.47 19.24
N ASP A 166 -10.35 -5.29 19.33
CA ASP A 166 -11.01 -4.00 19.30
C ASP A 166 -10.14 -2.98 18.56
N PRO A 167 -10.55 -2.51 17.36
CA PRO A 167 -11.79 -2.89 16.68
C PRO A 167 -11.85 -4.37 16.32
N SER A 168 -13.05 -4.87 16.00
CA SER A 168 -13.16 -6.26 15.52
C SER A 168 -12.39 -6.43 14.22
N PRO A 169 -11.92 -7.65 13.88
CA PRO A 169 -11.17 -7.88 12.63
C PRO A 169 -11.92 -7.44 11.36
N SER A 170 -13.27 -7.41 11.41
CA SER A 170 -14.11 -6.94 10.30
C SER A 170 -14.11 -5.41 10.13
N ASP A 171 -13.79 -4.69 11.19
CA ASP A 171 -13.84 -3.23 11.25
C ASP A 171 -12.45 -2.60 11.10
N LEU A 172 -11.40 -3.44 11.11
CA LEU A 172 -10.03 -2.98 10.92
C LEU A 172 -9.66 -3.00 9.43
N TRP A 173 -9.43 -1.83 8.87
CA TRP A 173 -8.87 -1.76 7.52
C TRP A 173 -7.38 -2.15 7.53
N ILE A 174 -6.95 -2.94 6.53
CA ILE A 174 -5.56 -3.41 6.39
C ILE A 174 -4.82 -2.62 5.32
N PHE A 175 -5.43 -2.47 4.13
CA PHE A 175 -4.86 -1.74 3.01
C PHE A 175 -5.79 -0.63 2.57
N ALA A 176 -5.20 0.48 2.12
CA ALA A 176 -5.93 1.59 1.50
C ALA A 176 -5.13 2.14 0.32
N ASP A 177 -5.83 2.61 -0.71
CA ASP A 177 -5.21 3.45 -1.72
C ASP A 177 -4.91 4.81 -1.09
N GLU A 178 -3.66 5.23 -1.19
CA GLU A 178 -3.16 6.47 -0.62
C GLU A 178 -3.00 7.54 -1.70
N HIS A 179 -3.31 8.79 -1.33
CA HIS A 179 -3.15 9.89 -2.25
C HIS A 179 -1.69 10.03 -2.71
N PRO A 180 -1.44 10.33 -3.99
CA PRO A 180 -0.09 10.42 -4.53
C PRO A 180 0.84 11.40 -3.81
N ASP A 181 0.30 12.45 -3.21
CA ASP A 181 1.09 13.48 -2.51
C ASP A 181 1.49 13.06 -1.10
N SER A 182 0.81 12.08 -0.51
CA SER A 182 1.12 11.58 0.84
C SER A 182 1.89 10.27 0.82
N ILE A 183 1.71 9.45 -0.22
CA ILE A 183 2.33 8.13 -0.28
C ILE A 183 3.86 8.19 -0.35
N ASN A 184 4.49 7.57 0.63
CA ASN A 184 5.95 7.56 0.76
C ASN A 184 6.49 6.17 1.13
N ASN A 185 6.40 5.72 2.36
CA ASN A 185 6.74 4.37 2.80
C ASN A 185 5.55 3.40 2.67
N GLY A 186 5.66 2.21 3.24
CA GLY A 186 4.59 1.21 3.19
C GLY A 186 3.46 1.43 4.18
N GLY A 187 3.59 2.34 5.13
CA GLY A 187 2.62 2.58 6.19
C GLY A 187 1.81 3.85 6.00
N PHE A 188 0.52 3.78 6.30
CA PHE A 188 -0.37 4.93 6.32
C PHE A 188 -1.08 5.04 7.67
N VAL A 189 -1.05 6.21 8.28
CA VAL A 189 -1.63 6.47 9.60
C VAL A 189 -2.70 7.54 9.48
N LEU A 190 -3.90 7.20 9.91
CA LEU A 190 -4.99 8.15 10.12
C LEU A 190 -5.10 8.43 11.62
N TYR A 191 -4.83 9.66 12.01
CA TYR A 191 -5.12 10.11 13.36
C TYR A 191 -6.57 10.62 13.41
N PRO A 192 -7.40 10.13 14.35
CA PRO A 192 -8.67 10.79 14.58
C PRO A 192 -8.38 12.23 15.05
N TYR A 193 -9.02 13.16 14.39
CA TYR A 193 -8.96 14.57 14.79
C TYR A 193 -9.60 14.68 16.17
N ASN A 194 -8.80 14.95 17.19
CA ASN A 194 -9.33 15.34 18.49
C ASN A 194 -9.89 16.76 18.31
N ALA A 195 -11.18 16.87 18.06
CA ALA A 195 -11.90 18.11 18.23
C ALA A 195 -11.83 18.45 19.73
N SER A 196 -10.84 19.26 20.11
CA SER A 196 -10.75 19.91 21.42
C SER A 196 -11.79 21.01 21.52
#